data_86e802d98e2fe56a1f310f334f42e013
#
_entry.id   86e802d98e2fe56a1f310f334f42e013
#
_cell.length_a   1.000
_cell.length_b   1.000
_cell.length_c   1.000
_cell.angle_alpha   90.00
_cell.angle_beta   90.00
_cell.angle_gamma   90.00
#
_symmetry.space_group_name_H-M   'P 1'
#
loop_
_entity.id
_entity.type
_entity.pdbx_description
1 polymer ?
#
loop_
_entity_poly.entity_id
_entity_poly.type
_entity_poly.pdbx_seq_one_letter_code
_entity_poly.pdbx_strand_id
1 'polypeptide(L)'
;MKTKLGISTGLVGAALYFTFLFGGYTPFLILAAYVFFVEKDEWLQKAAVKAMALGICFSLAGTVLGLIPDAIGVIGNLTGLFNKPFSIPFISKLISLVSSILYFIKDILFLLLGLQAIKMQDFPIEFIDKLVNTNTGKVSAAVNSVKIDKSEKTEAVAEKK
;
A
#
# COMPACT_ATOMS: atom_id res chain seq x y z
N MET A 1 21.29 -0.33 -12.13
CA MET A 1 21.67 -0.32 -10.71
C MET A 1 21.53 -1.72 -10.15
N LYS A 2 22.39 -2.14 -9.25
CA LYS A 2 22.31 -3.44 -8.56
C LYS A 2 22.11 -3.19 -7.07
N THR A 3 21.25 -3.99 -6.45
CA THR A 3 21.02 -3.98 -5.01
C THR A 3 22.23 -4.55 -4.25
N LYS A 4 22.25 -4.40 -2.94
CA LYS A 4 23.30 -5.01 -2.08
C LYS A 4 23.33 -6.54 -2.18
N LEU A 5 22.21 -7.17 -2.58
CA LEU A 5 22.12 -8.59 -2.88
C LEU A 5 22.63 -8.97 -4.30
N GLY A 6 23.11 -7.99 -5.08
CA GLY A 6 23.55 -8.22 -6.46
C GLY A 6 22.42 -8.41 -7.48
N ILE A 7 21.17 -8.32 -7.06
CA ILE A 7 19.97 -8.43 -7.90
C ILE A 7 19.67 -7.06 -8.53
N SER A 8 19.02 -7.01 -9.69
CA SER A 8 18.65 -5.72 -10.28
C SER A 8 17.59 -5.01 -9.42
N THR A 9 17.73 -3.70 -9.24
CA THR A 9 16.78 -2.87 -8.49
C THR A 9 15.36 -2.99 -9.04
N GLY A 10 15.22 -3.06 -10.37
CA GLY A 10 13.92 -3.26 -11.03
C GLY A 10 13.26 -4.59 -10.67
N LEU A 11 14.04 -5.65 -10.49
CA LEU A 11 13.50 -6.97 -10.13
C LEU A 11 13.00 -6.99 -8.67
N VAL A 12 13.68 -6.31 -7.76
CA VAL A 12 13.21 -6.16 -6.37
C VAL A 12 11.96 -5.28 -6.33
N GLY A 13 11.90 -4.20 -7.13
CA GLY A 13 10.70 -3.40 -7.30
C GLY A 13 9.51 -4.20 -7.84
N ALA A 14 9.73 -5.04 -8.85
CA ALA A 14 8.70 -5.95 -9.35
C ALA A 14 8.24 -6.96 -8.30
N ALA A 15 9.18 -7.51 -7.52
CA ALA A 15 8.86 -8.43 -6.44
C ALA A 15 7.94 -7.78 -5.38
N LEU A 16 8.11 -6.48 -5.09
CA LEU A 16 7.20 -5.75 -4.20
C LEU A 16 5.74 -5.78 -4.70
N TYR A 17 5.52 -5.53 -5.99
CA TYR A 17 4.17 -5.56 -6.56
C TYR A 17 3.62 -6.99 -6.64
N PHE A 18 4.44 -7.96 -7.03
CA PHE A 18 4.03 -9.36 -7.14
C PHE A 18 3.78 -10.02 -5.79
N THR A 19 4.54 -9.68 -4.76
CA THR A 19 4.24 -10.18 -3.40
C THR A 19 2.89 -9.69 -2.91
N PHE A 20 2.50 -8.47 -3.27
CA PHE A 20 1.17 -7.96 -2.95
C PHE A 20 0.07 -8.71 -3.71
N LEU A 21 0.34 -9.08 -4.97
CA LEU A 21 -0.60 -9.81 -5.82
C LEU A 21 -0.84 -11.25 -5.33
N PHE A 22 0.26 -11.99 -5.07
CA PHE A 22 0.20 -13.43 -4.78
C PHE A 22 0.29 -13.79 -3.31
N GLY A 23 0.99 -13.00 -2.51
CA GLY A 23 1.31 -13.29 -1.11
C GLY A 23 0.57 -12.45 -0.09
N GLY A 24 -0.12 -11.39 -0.52
CA GLY A 24 -0.82 -10.46 0.37
C GLY A 24 0.12 -9.56 1.17
N TYR A 25 -0.37 -9.07 2.31
CA TYR A 25 0.33 -8.07 3.12
C TYR A 25 1.60 -8.59 3.81
N THR A 26 1.61 -9.82 4.29
CA THR A 26 2.71 -10.35 5.11
C THR A 26 4.03 -10.40 4.34
N PRO A 27 4.16 -11.10 3.19
CA PRO A 27 5.41 -11.14 2.44
C PRO A 27 5.76 -9.76 1.85
N PHE A 28 4.76 -8.95 1.50
CA PHE A 28 4.99 -7.58 1.08
C PHE A 28 5.67 -6.75 2.17
N LEU A 29 5.19 -6.80 3.42
CA LEU A 29 5.77 -6.04 4.54
C LEU A 29 7.21 -6.47 4.84
N ILE A 30 7.51 -7.76 4.76
CA ILE A 30 8.87 -8.27 4.94
C ILE A 30 9.81 -7.71 3.86
N LEU A 31 9.38 -7.73 2.61
CA LEU A 31 10.18 -7.22 1.50
C LEU A 31 10.29 -5.69 1.54
N ALA A 32 9.23 -4.98 1.91
CA ALA A 32 9.26 -3.54 2.11
C ALA A 32 10.21 -3.14 3.26
N ALA A 33 10.17 -3.85 4.39
CA ALA A 33 11.09 -3.64 5.49
C ALA A 33 12.55 -3.85 5.04
N TYR A 34 12.84 -4.90 4.28
CA TYR A 34 14.15 -5.10 3.68
C TYR A 34 14.59 -3.88 2.84
N VAL A 35 13.72 -3.37 1.97
CA VAL A 35 14.01 -2.20 1.13
C VAL A 35 14.31 -0.97 1.98
N PHE A 36 13.54 -0.70 3.03
CA PHE A 36 13.73 0.48 3.87
C PHE A 36 14.97 0.41 4.77
N PHE A 37 15.27 -0.75 5.33
CA PHE A 37 16.35 -0.89 6.31
C PHE A 37 17.70 -1.24 5.68
N VAL A 38 17.69 -2.04 4.62
CA VAL A 38 18.94 -2.60 4.05
C VAL A 38 19.36 -1.86 2.78
N GLU A 39 18.44 -1.70 1.84
CA GLU A 39 18.77 -1.21 0.50
C GLU A 39 18.90 0.31 0.44
N LYS A 40 18.00 1.04 1.08
CA LYS A 40 17.96 2.51 1.15
C LYS A 40 17.97 3.21 -0.23
N ASP A 41 17.59 2.51 -1.29
CA ASP A 41 17.48 3.08 -2.63
C ASP A 41 16.17 3.90 -2.70
N GLU A 42 16.25 5.17 -3.09
CA GLU A 42 15.11 6.09 -3.10
C GLU A 42 14.00 5.65 -4.07
N TRP A 43 14.38 5.11 -5.23
CA TRP A 43 13.41 4.63 -6.21
C TRP A 43 12.64 3.43 -5.66
N LEU A 44 13.35 2.51 -5.03
CA LEU A 44 12.77 1.31 -4.43
C LEU A 44 11.84 1.66 -3.26
N GLN A 45 12.23 2.62 -2.44
CA GLN A 45 11.41 3.12 -1.34
C GLN A 45 10.12 3.77 -1.85
N LYS A 46 10.20 4.58 -2.91
CA LYS A 46 9.03 5.16 -3.58
C LYS A 46 8.11 4.07 -4.15
N ALA A 47 8.69 3.05 -4.78
CA ALA A 47 7.92 1.90 -5.30
C ALA A 47 7.21 1.15 -4.17
N ALA A 48 7.88 0.89 -3.03
CA ALA A 48 7.29 0.24 -1.87
C ALA A 48 6.14 1.05 -1.26
N VAL A 49 6.32 2.37 -1.08
CA VAL A 49 5.28 3.27 -0.57
C VAL A 49 4.09 3.32 -1.53
N LYS A 50 4.35 3.38 -2.84
CA LYS A 50 3.33 3.39 -3.88
C LYS A 50 2.51 2.10 -3.89
N ALA A 51 3.17 0.94 -3.80
CA ALA A 51 2.51 -0.36 -3.70
C ALA A 51 1.65 -0.46 -2.43
N MET A 52 2.17 0.02 -1.30
CA MET A 52 1.44 0.03 -0.02
C MET A 52 0.21 0.93 -0.07
N ALA A 53 0.36 2.15 -0.59
CA ALA A 53 -0.75 3.11 -0.72
C ALA A 53 -1.86 2.56 -1.61
N LEU A 54 -1.51 1.96 -2.76
CA LEU A 54 -2.46 1.28 -3.65
C LEU A 54 -3.16 0.13 -2.93
N GLY A 55 -2.41 -0.73 -2.26
CA GLY A 55 -2.95 -1.87 -1.53
C GLY A 55 -3.96 -1.45 -0.46
N ILE A 56 -3.63 -0.41 0.32
CA ILE A 56 -4.54 0.15 1.33
C ILE A 56 -5.79 0.73 0.66
N CYS A 57 -5.65 1.47 -0.43
CA CYS A 57 -6.78 2.05 -1.16
C CYS A 57 -7.76 0.97 -1.64
N PHE A 58 -7.25 -0.08 -2.28
CA PHE A 58 -8.08 -1.20 -2.73
C PHE A 58 -8.67 -2.00 -1.57
N SER A 59 -7.94 -2.16 -0.47
CA SER A 59 -8.43 -2.83 0.73
C SER A 59 -9.58 -2.06 1.36
N LEU A 60 -9.46 -0.73 1.51
CA LEU A 60 -10.54 0.11 2.02
C LEU A 60 -11.77 0.06 1.13
N ALA A 61 -11.59 0.15 -0.20
CA ALA A 61 -12.70 0.04 -1.14
C ALA A 61 -13.40 -1.32 -1.02
N GLY A 62 -12.64 -2.41 -0.93
CA GLY A 62 -13.17 -3.76 -0.73
C GLY A 62 -13.92 -3.90 0.60
N THR A 63 -13.39 -3.34 1.68
CA THR A 63 -14.04 -3.34 3.00
C THR A 63 -15.36 -2.57 2.97
N VAL A 64 -15.39 -1.39 2.38
CA VAL A 64 -16.62 -0.59 2.25
C VAL A 64 -17.69 -1.34 1.45
N LEU A 65 -17.31 -1.98 0.34
CA LEU A 65 -18.23 -2.80 -0.45
C LEU A 65 -18.71 -4.03 0.34
N GLY A 66 -17.87 -4.64 1.17
CA GLY A 66 -18.21 -5.79 2.02
C GLY A 66 -19.19 -5.45 3.15
N LEU A 67 -19.13 -4.22 3.68
CA LEU A 67 -20.04 -3.79 4.75
C LEU A 67 -21.52 -3.83 4.34
N ILE A 68 -21.84 -3.62 3.06
CA ILE A 68 -23.23 -3.59 2.59
C ILE A 68 -23.89 -4.96 2.70
N PRO A 69 -23.35 -6.06 2.13
CA PRO A 69 -23.92 -7.39 2.29
C PRO A 69 -23.91 -7.86 3.74
N ASP A 70 -22.91 -7.49 4.53
CA ASP A 70 -22.84 -7.83 5.96
C ASP A 70 -23.98 -7.15 6.73
N ALA A 71 -24.25 -5.87 6.49
CA ALA A 71 -25.38 -5.16 7.08
C ALA A 71 -26.73 -5.80 6.70
N ILE A 72 -26.90 -6.17 5.42
CA ILE A 72 -28.10 -6.87 4.95
C ILE A 72 -28.21 -8.23 5.64
N GLY A 73 -27.12 -8.95 5.79
CA GLY A 73 -27.06 -10.23 6.49
C GLY A 73 -27.48 -10.13 7.96
N VAL A 74 -27.01 -9.10 8.67
CA VAL A 74 -27.42 -8.82 10.06
C VAL A 74 -28.92 -8.57 10.15
N ILE A 75 -29.47 -7.73 9.27
CA ILE A 75 -30.92 -7.44 9.22
C ILE A 75 -31.68 -8.72 8.87
N GLY A 76 -31.21 -9.51 7.90
CA GLY A 76 -31.81 -10.78 7.52
C GLY A 76 -31.85 -11.79 8.67
N ASN A 77 -30.78 -11.90 9.43
CA ASN A 77 -30.72 -12.78 10.61
C ASN A 77 -31.65 -12.29 11.73
N LEU A 78 -31.71 -10.98 11.96
CA LEU A 78 -32.62 -10.40 12.96
C LEU A 78 -34.09 -10.61 12.59
N THR A 79 -34.47 -10.41 11.33
CA THR A 79 -35.84 -10.64 10.86
C THR A 79 -36.18 -12.14 10.77
N GLY A 80 -35.19 -13.00 10.57
CA GLY A 80 -35.33 -14.47 10.64
C GLY A 80 -35.76 -14.95 12.02
N LEU A 81 -35.36 -14.26 13.12
CA LEU A 81 -35.90 -14.54 14.46
C LEU A 81 -37.43 -14.33 14.56
N PHE A 82 -37.98 -13.46 13.72
CA PHE A 82 -39.43 -13.13 13.68
C PHE A 82 -40.18 -13.89 12.57
N ASN A 83 -39.61 -15.01 12.10
CA ASN A 83 -40.21 -15.91 11.13
C ASN A 83 -40.44 -15.35 9.69
N LYS A 84 -39.74 -14.26 9.34
CA LYS A 84 -39.74 -13.70 7.99
C LYS A 84 -38.30 -13.36 7.55
N PRO A 85 -37.59 -14.26 6.86
CA PRO A 85 -36.25 -13.97 6.38
C PRO A 85 -36.29 -12.85 5.34
N PHE A 86 -35.63 -11.71 5.66
CA PHE A 86 -35.45 -10.62 4.72
C PHE A 86 -34.14 -10.86 3.95
N SER A 87 -34.27 -11.18 2.68
CA SER A 87 -33.12 -11.42 1.80
C SER A 87 -33.36 -10.70 0.48
N ILE A 88 -32.38 -9.89 0.08
CA ILE A 88 -32.41 -9.22 -1.22
C ILE A 88 -31.27 -9.82 -2.08
N PRO A 89 -31.51 -10.99 -2.73
CA PRO A 89 -30.48 -11.71 -3.47
C PRO A 89 -29.93 -10.90 -4.66
N PHE A 90 -30.72 -9.98 -5.21
CA PHE A 90 -30.28 -9.12 -6.30
C PHE A 90 -29.17 -8.15 -5.87
N ILE A 91 -29.34 -7.50 -4.72
CA ILE A 91 -28.35 -6.55 -4.20
C ILE A 91 -27.04 -7.28 -3.87
N SER A 92 -27.11 -8.42 -3.22
CA SER A 92 -25.92 -9.22 -2.90
C SER A 92 -25.15 -9.65 -4.14
N LYS A 93 -25.86 -10.07 -5.20
CA LYS A 93 -25.23 -10.41 -6.50
C LYS A 93 -24.60 -9.20 -7.18
N LEU A 94 -25.26 -8.05 -7.14
CA LEU A 94 -24.73 -6.80 -7.73
C LEU A 94 -23.45 -6.37 -7.02
N ILE A 95 -23.44 -6.39 -5.71
CA ILE A 95 -22.25 -6.04 -4.90
C ILE A 95 -21.12 -7.04 -5.15
N SER A 96 -21.44 -8.33 -5.23
CA SER A 96 -20.44 -9.36 -5.57
C SER A 96 -19.83 -9.12 -6.95
N LEU A 97 -20.63 -8.72 -7.93
CA LEU A 97 -20.15 -8.36 -9.27
C LEU A 97 -19.20 -7.15 -9.20
N VAL A 98 -19.60 -6.07 -8.53
CA VAL A 98 -18.79 -4.86 -8.37
C VAL A 98 -17.48 -5.18 -7.65
N SER A 99 -17.54 -5.99 -6.60
CA SER A 99 -16.33 -6.43 -5.87
C SER A 99 -15.41 -7.26 -6.76
N SER A 100 -15.94 -8.16 -7.57
CA SER A 100 -15.15 -8.96 -8.52
C SER A 100 -14.44 -8.10 -9.56
N ILE A 101 -15.13 -7.08 -10.08
CA ILE A 101 -14.52 -6.12 -11.01
C ILE A 101 -13.41 -5.32 -10.31
N LEU A 102 -13.64 -4.88 -9.08
CA LEU A 102 -12.64 -4.14 -8.31
C LEU A 102 -11.37 -4.97 -8.08
N TYR A 103 -11.52 -6.24 -7.67
CA TYR A 103 -10.38 -7.14 -7.49
C TYR A 103 -9.66 -7.42 -8.81
N PHE A 104 -10.39 -7.60 -9.89
CA PHE A 104 -9.81 -7.80 -11.22
C PHE A 104 -9.00 -6.58 -11.69
N ILE A 105 -9.52 -5.37 -11.50
CA ILE A 105 -8.80 -4.13 -11.80
C ILE A 105 -7.54 -4.02 -10.93
N LYS A 106 -7.64 -4.32 -9.63
CA LYS A 106 -6.50 -4.35 -8.72
C LYS A 106 -5.41 -5.28 -9.26
N ASP A 107 -5.75 -6.50 -9.61
CA ASP A 107 -4.80 -7.51 -10.04
C ASP A 107 -4.10 -7.13 -11.36
N ILE A 108 -4.84 -6.59 -12.33
CA ILE A 108 -4.26 -6.06 -13.57
C ILE A 108 -3.31 -4.90 -13.26
N LEU A 109 -3.70 -3.98 -12.38
CA LEU A 109 -2.91 -2.81 -12.06
C LEU A 109 -1.60 -3.19 -11.36
N PHE A 110 -1.63 -4.11 -10.38
CA PHE A 110 -0.43 -4.61 -9.74
C PHE A 110 0.47 -5.41 -10.71
N LEU A 111 -0.12 -6.16 -11.63
CA LEU A 111 0.62 -6.87 -12.67
C LEU A 111 1.36 -5.88 -13.60
N LEU A 112 0.66 -4.85 -14.08
CA LEU A 112 1.26 -3.83 -14.95
C LEU A 112 2.38 -3.07 -14.23
N LEU A 113 2.16 -2.66 -12.97
CA LEU A 113 3.18 -1.99 -12.17
C LEU A 113 4.39 -2.88 -11.92
N GLY A 114 4.17 -4.16 -11.64
CA GLY A 114 5.25 -5.14 -11.50
C GLY A 114 6.08 -5.29 -12.77
N LEU A 115 5.42 -5.40 -13.93
CA LEU A 115 6.12 -5.49 -15.22
C LEU A 115 6.89 -4.20 -15.57
N GLN A 116 6.35 -3.04 -15.25
CA GLN A 116 7.04 -1.76 -15.47
C GLN A 116 8.22 -1.57 -14.50
N ALA A 117 8.08 -2.04 -13.26
CA ALA A 117 9.16 -1.99 -12.29
C ALA A 117 10.39 -2.80 -12.74
N ILE A 118 10.22 -3.91 -13.48
CA ILE A 118 11.33 -4.66 -14.09
C ILE A 118 12.17 -3.75 -14.99
N LYS A 119 11.51 -2.85 -15.73
CA LYS A 119 12.16 -1.89 -16.63
C LYS A 119 12.62 -0.61 -15.92
N MET A 120 12.47 -0.53 -14.60
CA MET A 120 12.73 0.69 -13.79
C MET A 120 11.94 1.91 -14.31
N GLN A 121 10.76 1.70 -14.85
CA GLN A 121 9.86 2.76 -15.32
C GLN A 121 8.82 3.05 -14.25
N ASP A 122 8.60 4.34 -13.98
CA ASP A 122 7.53 4.79 -13.09
C ASP A 122 6.22 4.92 -13.88
N PHE A 123 5.16 4.29 -13.37
CA PHE A 123 3.81 4.57 -13.86
C PHE A 123 3.25 5.78 -13.10
N PRO A 124 2.97 6.89 -13.77
CA PRO A 124 2.43 8.08 -13.12
C PRO A 124 0.97 7.80 -12.71
N ILE A 125 0.77 7.52 -11.44
CA ILE A 125 -0.56 7.53 -10.83
C ILE A 125 -0.69 8.86 -10.10
N GLU A 126 -1.18 9.88 -10.80
CA GLU A 126 -1.18 11.28 -10.35
C GLU A 126 -1.68 11.45 -8.91
N PHE A 127 -2.74 10.74 -8.53
CA PHE A 127 -3.30 10.83 -7.19
C PHE A 127 -2.34 10.29 -6.12
N ILE A 128 -1.71 9.16 -6.37
CA ILE A 128 -0.79 8.53 -5.42
C ILE A 128 0.56 9.23 -5.42
N ASP A 129 1.05 9.64 -6.59
CA ASP A 129 2.29 10.40 -6.70
C ASP A 129 2.18 11.75 -5.97
N LYS A 130 1.02 12.41 -6.02
CA LYS A 130 0.75 13.62 -5.26
C LYS A 130 0.74 13.37 -3.75
N LEU A 131 0.11 12.29 -3.29
CA LEU A 131 0.08 11.88 -1.88
C LEU A 131 1.48 11.52 -1.36
N VAL A 132 2.23 10.73 -2.12
CA VAL A 132 3.58 10.31 -1.78
C VAL A 132 4.52 11.50 -1.73
N ASN A 133 4.52 12.36 -2.74
CA ASN A 133 5.40 13.55 -2.79
C ASN A 133 5.08 14.56 -1.69
N THR A 134 3.80 14.77 -1.36
CA THR A 134 3.39 15.67 -0.28
C THR A 134 3.85 15.16 1.10
N ASN A 135 3.78 13.86 1.33
CA ASN A 135 4.14 13.27 2.62
C ASN A 135 5.65 13.03 2.74
N THR A 136 6.32 12.65 1.66
CA THR A 136 7.78 12.47 1.67
C THR A 136 8.50 13.79 1.89
N GLY A 137 8.00 14.88 1.30
CA GLY A 137 8.53 16.24 1.56
C GLY A 137 8.40 16.66 3.03
N LYS A 138 7.28 16.35 3.67
CA LYS A 138 7.05 16.64 5.11
C LYS A 138 7.93 15.79 6.02
N VAL A 139 8.11 14.52 5.70
CA VAL A 139 8.97 13.60 6.48
C VAL A 139 10.45 14.01 6.35
N SER A 140 10.91 14.37 5.15
CA SER A 140 12.27 14.86 4.94
C SER A 140 12.53 16.17 5.68
N ALA A 141 11.57 17.09 5.70
CA ALA A 141 11.67 18.34 6.46
C ALA A 141 11.72 18.08 7.98
N ALA A 142 10.89 17.16 8.48
CA ALA A 142 10.87 16.78 9.90
C ALA A 142 12.17 16.08 10.32
N VAL A 143 12.72 15.19 9.50
CA VAL A 143 13.98 14.50 9.77
C VAL A 143 15.16 15.47 9.76
N ASN A 144 15.16 16.45 8.85
CA ASN A 144 16.21 17.47 8.81
C ASN A 144 16.17 18.41 10.02
N SER A 145 14.98 18.82 10.47
CA SER A 145 14.85 19.65 11.69
C SER A 145 15.34 18.91 12.94
N VAL A 146 15.06 17.62 13.07
CA VAL A 146 15.55 16.77 14.19
C VAL A 146 17.08 16.60 14.13
N LYS A 147 17.68 16.53 12.94
CA LYS A 147 19.14 16.47 12.78
C LYS A 147 19.83 17.76 13.20
N ILE A 148 19.27 18.92 12.88
CA ILE A 148 19.79 20.23 13.24
C ILE A 148 19.76 20.40 14.76
N ASP A 149 18.64 20.08 15.42
CA ASP A 149 18.50 20.17 16.89
C ASP A 149 19.48 19.26 17.65
N LYS A 150 19.79 18.08 17.08
CA LYS A 150 20.82 17.19 17.63
C LYS A 150 22.23 17.72 17.47
N SER A 151 22.55 18.41 16.36
CA SER A 151 23.83 18.98 16.08
C SER A 151 24.12 20.16 17.02
N GLU A 152 23.18 21.07 17.20
CA GLU A 152 23.29 22.22 18.13
C GLU A 152 23.46 21.79 19.59
N LYS A 153 22.74 20.74 20.02
CA LYS A 153 22.91 20.21 21.39
C LYS A 153 24.28 19.56 21.62
N THR A 154 24.86 18.97 20.59
CA THR A 154 26.18 18.32 20.70
C THR A 154 27.29 19.37 20.77
N GLU A 155 27.18 20.46 20.01
CA GLU A 155 28.13 21.58 20.06
C GLU A 155 28.08 22.36 21.39
N ALA A 156 26.85 22.61 21.89
CA ALA A 156 26.68 23.30 23.17
C ALA A 156 27.18 22.51 24.40
N VAL A 157 27.32 21.20 24.29
CA VAL A 157 27.90 20.33 25.34
C VAL A 157 29.42 20.28 25.21
N ALA A 158 30.00 20.43 24.01
CA ALA A 158 31.43 20.45 23.79
C ALA A 158 32.11 21.78 24.24
N GLU A 159 31.36 22.88 24.18
CA GLU A 159 31.84 24.21 24.54
C GLU A 159 31.88 24.47 26.08
N LYS A 160 31.21 23.58 26.86
CA LYS A 160 31.16 23.68 28.35
C LYS A 160 32.14 22.78 29.08
N LYS A 161 33.11 22.20 28.37
CA LYS A 161 34.16 21.36 28.93
C LYS A 161 35.57 21.97 28.70
#